data_17ef50d050abf2c0e36016906d02efbf
#
_entry.id   17ef50d050abf2c0e36016906d02efbf
#
_cell.length_a   1.000
_cell.length_b   1.000
_cell.length_c   1.000
_cell.angle_alpha   90.00
_cell.angle_beta   90.00
_cell.angle_gamma   90.00
#
_symmetry.space_group_name_H-M   'P 1'
#
loop_
_entity.id
_entity.type
_entity.pdbx_description
1 polymer ?
#
loop_
_entity_poly.entity_id
_entity_poly.type
_entity_poly.pdbx_seq_one_letter_code
_entity_poly.pdbx_strand_id
1 'polypeptide(L)'
;RKMIPSYITISSNGSRTVRWWRKYGAVFDKILLSAHWKQCDIPHFIEVADTLHELDRSPNAMVLMDPTQWDVCLGMIEKFKQSKYDWFISAMEVMHRTINYTEEQKAFVAKPTKRRPSLWHLWTHRKHLKSEPTIQFEDGKKKKVNRNWIVLNKQNDFRGWMCNIGVDSMMIDPAGLITSACRTKLFENYNIYDPDFVSKFNPDIKPKICDKRNTCMCQPESLLDKVKI
;
A
#
# COMPACT_ATOMS: atom_id res chain seq x y z
N ARG A 1 -12.65 -26.11 -12.58
CA ARG A 1 -11.89 -25.39 -11.53
C ARG A 1 -12.69 -24.15 -11.17
N LYS A 2 -13.18 -24.04 -9.94
CA LYS A 2 -13.72 -22.79 -9.42
C LYS A 2 -12.52 -21.84 -9.29
N MET A 3 -12.42 -20.85 -10.16
CA MET A 3 -11.46 -19.75 -9.97
C MET A 3 -11.83 -19.02 -8.69
N ILE A 4 -10.92 -18.94 -7.75
CA ILE A 4 -11.08 -18.06 -6.59
C ILE A 4 -11.08 -16.65 -7.15
N PRO A 5 -12.09 -15.82 -6.90
CA PRO A 5 -12.09 -14.45 -7.35
C PRO A 5 -10.89 -13.74 -6.69
N SER A 6 -9.89 -13.41 -7.51
CA SER A 6 -8.70 -12.73 -7.07
C SER A 6 -8.97 -11.23 -7.06
N TYR A 7 -8.63 -10.56 -5.96
CA TYR A 7 -8.69 -9.12 -5.86
C TYR A 7 -7.37 -8.53 -6.35
N ILE A 8 -7.40 -7.80 -7.45
CA ILE A 8 -6.20 -7.27 -8.09
C ILE A 8 -6.02 -5.80 -7.72
N THR A 9 -4.94 -5.51 -7.02
CA THR A 9 -4.52 -4.14 -6.71
C THR A 9 -3.30 -3.76 -7.54
N ILE A 10 -3.32 -2.57 -8.13
CA ILE A 10 -2.13 -1.98 -8.76
C ILE A 10 -1.70 -0.71 -8.02
N SER A 11 -0.38 -0.54 -7.87
CA SER A 11 0.23 0.74 -7.49
C SER A 11 1.04 1.26 -8.67
N SER A 12 0.83 2.51 -9.05
CA SER A 12 1.45 3.12 -10.23
C SER A 12 1.66 4.62 -10.01
N ASN A 13 2.65 5.20 -10.70
CA ASN A 13 2.80 6.65 -10.77
C ASN A 13 1.89 7.32 -11.81
N GLY A 14 1.03 6.55 -12.48
CA GLY A 14 0.12 7.05 -13.50
C GLY A 14 0.76 7.36 -14.86
N SER A 15 2.05 7.10 -15.06
CA SER A 15 2.80 7.51 -16.27
C SER A 15 2.42 6.79 -17.56
N ARG A 16 1.65 5.70 -17.48
CA ARG A 16 1.12 5.04 -18.68
C ARG A 16 0.13 5.95 -19.39
N THR A 17 0.06 5.84 -20.72
CA THR A 17 -0.87 6.64 -21.53
C THR A 17 -2.33 6.43 -21.11
N VAL A 18 -3.16 7.44 -21.29
CA VAL A 18 -4.61 7.35 -21.05
C VAL A 18 -5.24 6.22 -21.85
N ARG A 19 -4.78 5.99 -23.10
CA ARG A 19 -5.22 4.85 -23.93
C ARG A 19 -4.94 3.51 -23.25
N TRP A 20 -3.79 3.37 -22.58
CA TRP A 20 -3.46 2.15 -21.84
C TRP A 20 -4.42 1.95 -20.67
N TRP A 21 -4.68 3.01 -19.90
CA TRP A 21 -5.61 2.96 -18.77
C TRP A 21 -7.03 2.66 -19.20
N ARG A 22 -7.51 3.24 -20.30
CA ARG A 22 -8.83 2.90 -20.88
C ARG A 22 -8.93 1.43 -21.26
N LYS A 23 -7.86 0.84 -21.78
CA LYS A 23 -7.86 -0.58 -22.19
C LYS A 23 -7.78 -1.54 -21.00
N TYR A 24 -6.98 -1.23 -19.99
CA TYR A 24 -6.62 -2.19 -18.95
C TYR A 24 -7.08 -1.79 -17.54
N GLY A 25 -7.48 -0.55 -17.31
CA GLY A 25 -7.85 -0.04 -15.99
C GLY A 25 -8.97 -0.84 -15.33
N ALA A 26 -9.92 -1.32 -16.12
CA ALA A 26 -11.05 -2.11 -15.62
C ALA A 26 -10.66 -3.50 -15.06
N VAL A 27 -9.43 -3.99 -15.35
CA VAL A 27 -8.93 -5.28 -14.82
C VAL A 27 -8.63 -5.20 -13.33
N PHE A 28 -8.32 -3.99 -12.84
CA PHE A 28 -7.90 -3.79 -11.45
C PHE A 28 -9.09 -3.45 -10.55
N ASP A 29 -9.17 -4.14 -9.42
CA ASP A 29 -10.19 -3.87 -8.40
C ASP A 29 -9.85 -2.65 -7.55
N LYS A 30 -8.56 -2.39 -7.36
CA LYS A 30 -8.06 -1.23 -6.61
C LYS A 30 -6.86 -0.62 -7.30
N ILE A 31 -6.90 0.70 -7.47
CA ILE A 31 -5.83 1.44 -8.13
C ILE A 31 -5.30 2.50 -7.17
N LEU A 32 -4.01 2.41 -6.89
CA LEU A 32 -3.26 3.37 -6.09
C LEU A 32 -2.36 4.17 -7.04
N LEU A 33 -2.65 5.45 -7.23
CA LEU A 33 -1.85 6.35 -8.04
C LEU A 33 -0.94 7.17 -7.14
N SER A 34 0.38 6.98 -7.24
CA SER A 34 1.37 7.68 -6.42
C SER A 34 1.87 8.93 -7.13
N ALA A 35 1.62 10.09 -6.55
CA ALA A 35 2.06 11.38 -7.05
C ALA A 35 3.33 11.83 -6.32
N HIS A 36 4.45 11.90 -7.05
CA HIS A 36 5.73 12.40 -6.57
C HIS A 36 5.97 13.79 -7.14
N TRP A 37 6.22 14.79 -6.32
CA TRP A 37 6.33 16.19 -6.75
C TRP A 37 7.35 16.43 -7.87
N LYS A 38 8.45 15.66 -7.92
CA LYS A 38 9.48 15.77 -8.96
C LYS A 38 9.06 15.20 -10.31
N GLN A 39 8.14 14.25 -10.34
CA GLN A 39 7.89 13.41 -11.52
C GLN A 39 6.44 13.43 -11.99
N CYS A 40 5.56 14.05 -11.21
CA CYS A 40 4.14 14.06 -11.52
C CYS A 40 3.82 15.14 -12.55
N ASP A 41 3.45 14.73 -13.75
CA ASP A 41 2.75 15.56 -14.71
C ASP A 41 1.29 15.66 -14.24
N ILE A 42 0.95 16.77 -13.59
CA ILE A 42 -0.36 16.96 -12.93
C ILE A 42 -1.52 16.89 -13.92
N PRO A 43 -1.51 17.57 -15.08
CA PRO A 43 -2.56 17.45 -16.07
C PRO A 43 -2.80 16.00 -16.52
N HIS A 44 -1.73 15.30 -16.88
CA HIS A 44 -1.82 13.90 -17.28
C HIS A 44 -2.32 13.00 -16.15
N PHE A 45 -1.85 13.23 -14.92
CA PHE A 45 -2.29 12.45 -13.75
C PHE A 45 -3.79 12.61 -13.49
N ILE A 46 -4.32 13.83 -13.62
CA ILE A 46 -5.75 14.12 -13.49
C ILE A 46 -6.51 13.39 -14.61
N GLU A 47 -6.06 13.48 -15.86
CA GLU A 47 -6.70 12.81 -16.99
C GLU A 47 -6.76 11.28 -16.79
N VAL A 48 -5.70 10.68 -16.27
CA VAL A 48 -5.66 9.25 -15.93
C VAL A 48 -6.65 8.92 -14.82
N ALA A 49 -6.68 9.70 -13.74
CA ALA A 49 -7.58 9.46 -12.62
C ALA A 49 -9.04 9.62 -13.02
N ASP A 50 -9.35 10.62 -13.85
CA ASP A 50 -10.69 10.85 -14.42
C ASP A 50 -11.11 9.71 -15.34
N THR A 51 -10.20 9.25 -16.20
CA THR A 51 -10.44 8.08 -17.06
C THR A 51 -10.77 6.83 -16.27
N LEU A 52 -10.06 6.59 -15.15
CA LEU A 52 -10.35 5.47 -14.28
C LEU A 52 -11.70 5.60 -13.59
N HIS A 53 -12.08 6.82 -13.21
CA HIS A 53 -13.42 7.08 -12.66
C HIS A 53 -14.51 6.80 -13.69
N GLU A 54 -14.31 7.18 -14.96
CA GLU A 54 -15.23 6.87 -16.09
C GLU A 54 -15.38 5.35 -16.33
N LEU A 55 -14.39 4.56 -15.96
CA LEU A 55 -14.43 3.09 -16.00
C LEU A 55 -15.05 2.48 -14.74
N ASP A 56 -15.73 3.26 -13.92
CA ASP A 56 -16.29 2.85 -12.63
C ASP A 56 -15.22 2.30 -11.67
N ARG A 57 -14.02 2.87 -11.74
CA ARG A 57 -12.93 2.62 -10.81
C ARG A 57 -12.67 3.87 -9.97
N SER A 58 -12.60 3.69 -8.65
CA SER A 58 -12.29 4.81 -7.74
C SER A 58 -10.77 4.81 -7.45
N PRO A 59 -9.98 5.57 -8.22
CA PRO A 59 -8.55 5.64 -7.95
C PRO A 59 -8.30 6.33 -6.61
N ASN A 60 -7.26 5.90 -5.91
CA ASN A 60 -6.72 6.61 -4.76
C ASN A 60 -5.44 7.32 -5.19
N ALA A 61 -5.48 8.62 -5.31
CA ALA A 61 -4.32 9.45 -5.51
C ALA A 61 -3.57 9.66 -4.19
N MET A 62 -2.36 9.13 -4.10
CA MET A 62 -1.50 9.25 -2.93
C MET A 62 -0.42 10.30 -3.21
N VAL A 63 -0.51 11.45 -2.57
CA VAL A 63 0.53 12.48 -2.65
C VAL A 63 1.59 12.19 -1.60
N LEU A 64 2.82 11.96 -2.04
CA LEU A 64 3.96 11.80 -1.13
C LEU A 64 4.38 13.17 -0.62
N MET A 65 4.14 13.40 0.67
CA MET A 65 4.33 14.68 1.35
C MET A 65 5.78 14.85 1.77
N ASP A 66 6.62 15.38 0.89
CA ASP A 66 8.01 15.73 1.22
C ASP A 66 8.02 16.98 2.12
N PRO A 67 8.52 16.92 3.36
CA PRO A 67 8.52 18.09 4.25
C PRO A 67 9.39 19.24 3.75
N THR A 68 10.38 18.97 2.88
CA THR A 68 11.21 20.00 2.25
C THR A 68 10.53 20.70 1.06
N GLN A 69 9.44 20.11 0.57
CA GLN A 69 8.64 20.60 -0.56
C GLN A 69 7.15 20.63 -0.20
N TRP A 70 6.88 20.95 1.06
CA TRP A 70 5.55 20.83 1.65
C TRP A 70 4.49 21.62 0.90
N ASP A 71 4.77 22.88 0.58
CA ASP A 71 3.83 23.76 -0.13
C ASP A 71 3.57 23.29 -1.55
N VAL A 72 4.59 22.74 -2.23
CA VAL A 72 4.43 22.13 -3.55
C VAL A 72 3.50 20.93 -3.47
N CYS A 73 3.68 20.07 -2.46
CA CYS A 73 2.81 18.91 -2.25
C CYS A 73 1.36 19.32 -1.90
N LEU A 74 1.17 20.35 -1.09
CA LEU A 74 -0.16 20.92 -0.83
C LEU A 74 -0.79 21.47 -2.10
N GLY A 75 -0.03 22.19 -2.91
CA GLY A 75 -0.47 22.71 -4.20
C GLY A 75 -0.90 21.60 -5.17
N MET A 76 -0.25 20.44 -5.15
CA MET A 76 -0.68 19.27 -5.92
C MET A 76 -2.05 18.76 -5.44
N ILE A 77 -2.26 18.65 -4.13
CA ILE A 77 -3.54 18.22 -3.55
C ILE A 77 -4.66 19.16 -4.01
N GLU A 78 -4.42 20.49 -3.95
CA GLU A 78 -5.42 21.48 -4.37
C GLU A 78 -5.74 21.37 -5.87
N LYS A 79 -4.74 21.16 -6.72
CA LYS A 79 -4.97 20.92 -8.16
C LYS A 79 -5.74 19.63 -8.41
N PHE A 80 -5.49 18.57 -7.66
CA PHE A 80 -6.25 17.33 -7.79
C PHE A 80 -7.72 17.49 -7.38
N LYS A 81 -8.00 18.35 -6.40
CA LYS A 81 -9.40 18.70 -6.02
C LYS A 81 -10.17 19.47 -7.10
N GLN A 82 -9.47 20.05 -8.08
CA GLN A 82 -10.09 20.75 -9.20
C GLN A 82 -10.50 19.83 -10.35
N SER A 83 -10.26 18.51 -10.22
CA SER A 83 -10.75 17.52 -11.17
C SER A 83 -12.26 17.58 -11.29
N LYS A 84 -12.78 17.19 -12.47
CA LYS A 84 -14.22 17.09 -12.72
C LYS A 84 -14.93 16.00 -11.91
N TYR A 85 -14.17 15.06 -11.34
CA TYR A 85 -14.70 13.98 -10.51
C TYR A 85 -14.11 14.02 -9.10
N ASP A 86 -14.91 13.63 -8.13
CA ASP A 86 -14.52 13.51 -6.73
C ASP A 86 -13.87 12.13 -6.47
N TRP A 87 -12.61 11.97 -6.89
CA TRP A 87 -11.83 10.79 -6.57
C TRP A 87 -10.99 10.99 -5.30
N PHE A 88 -10.55 9.89 -4.74
CA PHE A 88 -9.94 9.87 -3.44
C PHE A 88 -8.51 10.39 -3.45
N ILE A 89 -8.20 11.35 -2.57
CA ILE A 89 -6.85 11.91 -2.41
C ILE A 89 -6.37 11.63 -0.99
N SER A 90 -5.16 11.08 -0.85
CA SER A 90 -4.54 10.82 0.44
C SER A 90 -3.14 11.40 0.50
N ALA A 91 -2.80 11.99 1.64
CA ALA A 91 -1.44 12.34 1.98
C ALA A 91 -0.69 11.10 2.50
N MET A 92 0.56 10.92 2.08
CA MET A 92 1.43 9.86 2.56
C MET A 92 2.80 10.39 2.95
N GLU A 93 3.36 9.83 4.00
CA GLU A 93 4.73 10.12 4.41
C GLU A 93 5.76 9.63 3.39
N VAL A 94 6.84 10.37 3.25
CA VAL A 94 8.05 9.90 2.56
C VAL A 94 8.86 9.06 3.54
N MET A 95 9.05 7.79 3.21
CA MET A 95 9.75 6.83 4.06
C MET A 95 11.26 6.93 3.88
N HIS A 96 11.87 7.98 4.42
CA HIS A 96 13.32 8.10 4.44
C HIS A 96 13.82 8.43 5.85
N ARG A 97 14.89 7.78 6.31
CA ARG A 97 15.37 7.88 7.70
C ARG A 97 15.79 9.27 8.13
N THR A 98 16.27 10.08 7.19
CA THR A 98 16.75 11.45 7.44
C THR A 98 15.64 12.49 7.39
N ILE A 99 14.44 12.12 7.01
CA ILE A 99 13.32 13.04 6.88
C ILE A 99 12.66 13.23 8.25
N ASN A 100 12.56 14.48 8.67
CA ASN A 100 11.84 14.87 9.87
C ASN A 100 10.65 15.76 9.50
N TYR A 101 9.50 15.41 10.08
CA TYR A 101 8.27 16.20 9.95
C TYR A 101 8.07 17.03 11.21
N THR A 102 7.52 18.23 11.08
CA THR A 102 7.00 18.99 12.21
C THR A 102 5.77 18.30 12.80
N GLU A 103 5.34 18.67 14.00
CA GLU A 103 4.13 18.07 14.60
C GLU A 103 2.88 18.39 13.79
N GLU A 104 2.78 19.55 13.17
CA GLU A 104 1.69 19.94 12.29
C GLU A 104 1.68 19.08 11.02
N GLN A 105 2.84 18.87 10.39
CA GLN A 105 2.98 18.00 9.22
C GLN A 105 2.62 16.56 9.55
N LYS A 106 3.06 16.04 10.70
CA LYS A 106 2.67 14.71 11.18
C LYS A 106 1.16 14.59 11.36
N ALA A 107 0.55 15.58 12.00
CA ALA A 107 -0.90 15.63 12.22
C ALA A 107 -1.66 15.67 10.89
N PHE A 108 -1.16 16.40 9.90
CA PHE A 108 -1.77 16.44 8.56
C PHE A 108 -1.73 15.08 7.86
N VAL A 109 -0.54 14.45 7.80
CA VAL A 109 -0.36 13.15 7.11
C VAL A 109 -1.09 12.01 7.85
N ALA A 110 -1.14 12.08 9.18
CA ALA A 110 -1.83 11.07 10.00
C ALA A 110 -3.36 11.19 9.98
N LYS A 111 -3.92 12.29 9.43
CA LYS A 111 -5.38 12.41 9.32
C LYS A 111 -5.92 11.26 8.49
N PRO A 112 -6.87 10.48 9.04
CA PRO A 112 -7.51 9.44 8.27
C PRO A 112 -8.26 10.09 7.11
N THR A 113 -7.93 9.67 5.91
CA THR A 113 -8.68 10.07 4.74
C THR A 113 -10.07 9.46 4.84
N LYS A 114 -11.11 10.30 4.84
CA LYS A 114 -12.50 9.83 4.80
C LYS A 114 -12.70 9.11 3.48
N ARG A 115 -12.71 7.78 3.52
CA ARG A 115 -13.15 6.99 2.38
C ARG A 115 -14.66 7.20 2.22
N ARG A 116 -15.09 7.65 1.04
CA ARG A 116 -16.41 7.27 0.54
C ARG A 116 -16.24 5.90 -0.12
N PRO A 117 -16.68 4.80 0.50
CA PRO A 117 -16.65 3.50 -0.16
C PRO A 117 -17.61 3.61 -1.35
N SER A 118 -17.17 3.22 -2.55
CA SER A 118 -18.11 2.96 -3.62
C SER A 118 -19.11 1.90 -3.14
N LEU A 119 -20.36 1.99 -3.53
CA LEU A 119 -21.39 0.99 -3.17
C LEU A 119 -20.94 -0.43 -3.55
N TRP A 120 -20.19 -0.57 -4.63
CA TRP A 120 -19.58 -1.84 -5.07
C TRP A 120 -18.52 -2.35 -4.09
N HIS A 121 -17.69 -1.47 -3.53
CA HIS A 121 -16.69 -1.82 -2.50
C HIS A 121 -17.34 -2.32 -1.19
N LEU A 122 -18.50 -1.75 -0.83
CA LEU A 122 -19.26 -2.20 0.34
C LEU A 122 -19.83 -3.61 0.14
N TRP A 123 -20.14 -3.99 -1.09
CA TRP A 123 -20.77 -5.27 -1.38
C TRP A 123 -19.77 -6.42 -1.48
N THR A 124 -18.62 -6.22 -2.11
CA THR A 124 -17.67 -7.28 -2.43
C THR A 124 -16.57 -7.53 -1.37
N HIS A 125 -16.26 -6.55 -0.50
CA HIS A 125 -15.02 -6.58 0.28
C HIS A 125 -15.17 -6.37 1.80
N ARG A 126 -16.35 -6.53 2.37
CA ARG A 126 -16.57 -6.37 3.82
C ARG A 126 -15.66 -7.22 4.73
N LYS A 127 -15.05 -8.29 4.24
CA LYS A 127 -14.28 -9.24 5.07
C LYS A 127 -12.76 -9.12 5.01
N HIS A 128 -12.17 -8.42 4.04
CA HIS A 128 -10.72 -8.54 3.77
C HIS A 128 -9.87 -7.29 3.97
N LEU A 129 -10.43 -6.14 4.26
CA LEU A 129 -9.64 -4.94 4.51
C LEU A 129 -9.58 -4.64 6.01
N LYS A 130 -8.66 -5.32 6.71
CA LYS A 130 -8.15 -4.75 7.96
C LYS A 130 -7.45 -3.43 7.58
N SER A 131 -8.11 -2.31 7.84
CA SER A 131 -7.58 -0.99 7.49
C SER A 131 -6.47 -0.52 8.43
N GLU A 132 -6.32 -1.17 9.57
CA GLU A 132 -5.38 -0.81 10.63
C GLU A 132 -4.78 -2.07 11.22
N PRO A 133 -3.43 -2.19 11.24
CA PRO A 133 -2.77 -3.30 11.90
C PRO A 133 -2.99 -3.24 13.41
N THR A 134 -3.05 -4.41 14.01
CA THR A 134 -3.09 -4.55 15.46
C THR A 134 -1.68 -4.86 15.96
N ILE A 135 -1.17 -4.03 16.85
CA ILE A 135 0.05 -4.29 17.60
C ILE A 135 -0.33 -4.86 18.96
N GLN A 136 0.23 -5.98 19.33
CA GLN A 136 0.12 -6.57 20.67
C GLN A 136 1.46 -6.42 21.39
N PHE A 137 1.42 -5.83 22.57
CA PHE A 137 2.56 -5.65 23.46
C PHE A 137 2.76 -6.83 24.40
N GLU A 138 3.90 -6.90 25.07
CA GLU A 138 4.26 -7.97 26.05
C GLU A 138 3.23 -8.07 27.19
N ASP A 139 2.67 -6.94 27.61
CA ASP A 139 1.60 -6.88 28.65
C ASP A 139 0.23 -7.35 28.13
N GLY A 140 0.16 -7.89 26.93
CA GLY A 140 -1.07 -8.36 26.28
C GLY A 140 -1.95 -7.25 25.72
N LYS A 141 -1.65 -5.97 25.96
CA LYS A 141 -2.44 -4.87 25.42
C LYS A 141 -2.35 -4.85 23.90
N LYS A 142 -3.51 -4.62 23.27
CA LYS A 142 -3.65 -4.51 21.82
C LYS A 142 -3.98 -3.07 21.42
N LYS A 143 -3.27 -2.55 20.43
CA LYS A 143 -3.52 -1.23 19.87
C LYS A 143 -3.70 -1.31 18.36
N LYS A 144 -4.82 -0.82 17.85
CA LYS A 144 -4.96 -0.54 16.42
C LYS A 144 -4.21 0.75 16.10
N VAL A 145 -3.39 0.72 15.09
CA VAL A 145 -2.53 1.85 14.71
C VAL A 145 -2.65 2.13 13.22
N ASN A 146 -2.64 3.42 12.89
CA ASN A 146 -2.50 3.83 11.50
C ASN A 146 -1.03 3.64 11.08
N ARG A 147 -0.80 3.14 9.86
CA ARG A 147 0.54 2.93 9.31
C ARG A 147 1.36 4.24 9.29
N ASN A 148 0.76 5.34 8.81
CA ASN A 148 1.44 6.62 8.78
C ASN A 148 1.88 7.04 10.18
N TRP A 149 1.04 6.80 11.20
CA TRP A 149 1.39 7.08 12.60
C TRP A 149 2.61 6.28 13.05
N ILE A 150 2.70 4.98 12.70
CA ILE A 150 3.83 4.12 13.06
C ILE A 150 5.14 4.69 12.50
N VAL A 151 5.14 5.05 11.21
CA VAL A 151 6.33 5.55 10.51
C VAL A 151 6.71 6.95 11.00
N LEU A 152 5.75 7.86 11.11
CA LEU A 152 5.97 9.24 11.55
C LEU A 152 6.49 9.33 12.98
N ASN A 153 6.09 8.40 13.84
CA ASN A 153 6.55 8.33 15.22
C ASN A 153 7.75 7.39 15.42
N LYS A 154 8.37 6.92 14.32
CA LYS A 154 9.55 6.02 14.35
C LYS A 154 9.30 4.73 15.15
N GLN A 155 8.04 4.26 15.20
CA GLN A 155 7.61 3.05 15.91
C GLN A 155 7.64 1.82 15.00
N ASN A 156 8.38 1.86 13.91
CA ASN A 156 8.46 0.81 12.89
C ASN A 156 9.72 -0.07 13.03
N ASP A 157 10.33 -0.11 14.20
CA ASP A 157 11.36 -1.10 14.54
C ASP A 157 10.69 -2.31 15.20
N PHE A 158 10.61 -3.40 14.47
CA PHE A 158 9.99 -4.65 14.92
C PHE A 158 10.99 -5.78 15.08
N ARG A 159 12.27 -5.49 15.33
CA ARG A 159 13.27 -6.51 15.64
C ARG A 159 12.88 -7.27 16.89
N GLY A 160 12.97 -8.60 16.82
CA GLY A 160 12.55 -9.49 17.90
C GLY A 160 11.04 -9.71 18.01
N TRP A 161 10.22 -9.03 17.21
CA TRP A 161 8.78 -9.24 17.21
C TRP A 161 8.39 -10.38 16.28
N MET A 162 7.39 -11.14 16.65
CA MET A 162 6.77 -12.12 15.75
C MET A 162 5.96 -11.41 14.67
N CYS A 163 6.17 -11.79 13.43
CA CYS A 163 5.54 -11.19 12.25
C CYS A 163 4.95 -12.27 11.35
N ASN A 164 3.72 -12.04 10.89
CA ASN A 164 3.01 -12.94 9.97
C ASN A 164 3.47 -12.81 8.51
N ILE A 165 4.71 -12.38 8.31
CA ILE A 165 5.27 -12.28 6.96
C ILE A 165 5.30 -13.66 6.29
N GLY A 166 4.81 -13.74 5.07
CA GLY A 166 4.68 -14.99 4.34
C GLY A 166 3.40 -15.76 4.67
N VAL A 167 2.77 -15.53 5.83
CA VAL A 167 1.47 -16.11 6.20
C VAL A 167 0.33 -15.28 5.60
N ASP A 168 0.31 -14.00 5.93
CA ASP A 168 -0.76 -13.08 5.52
C ASP A 168 -0.41 -12.27 4.26
N SER A 169 0.87 -12.27 3.86
CA SER A 169 1.36 -11.50 2.72
C SER A 169 2.57 -12.15 2.07
N MET A 170 2.54 -12.24 0.76
CA MET A 170 3.63 -12.67 -0.09
C MET A 170 3.83 -11.65 -1.20
N MET A 171 5.04 -11.54 -1.70
CA MET A 171 5.39 -10.73 -2.85
C MET A 171 6.00 -11.64 -3.93
N ILE A 172 5.63 -11.39 -5.17
CA ILE A 172 6.22 -12.07 -6.32
C ILE A 172 7.07 -11.02 -7.04
N ASP A 173 8.32 -11.32 -7.24
CA ASP A 173 9.21 -10.44 -7.98
C ASP A 173 9.05 -10.62 -9.51
N PRO A 174 9.65 -9.74 -10.34
CA PRO A 174 9.56 -9.86 -11.79
C PRO A 174 10.14 -11.15 -12.37
N ALA A 175 11.02 -11.84 -11.63
CA ALA A 175 11.58 -13.14 -12.03
C ALA A 175 10.66 -14.31 -11.63
N GLY A 176 9.53 -14.04 -10.99
CA GLY A 176 8.57 -15.05 -10.55
C GLY A 176 8.90 -15.69 -9.20
N LEU A 177 9.92 -15.22 -8.50
CA LEU A 177 10.30 -15.75 -7.20
C LEU A 177 9.36 -15.21 -6.11
N ILE A 178 8.96 -16.10 -5.19
CA ILE A 178 8.13 -15.71 -4.05
C ILE A 178 9.02 -15.19 -2.95
N THR A 179 8.86 -13.91 -2.67
CA THR A 179 9.65 -13.17 -1.69
C THR A 179 8.75 -12.49 -0.67
N SER A 180 9.36 -11.76 0.23
CA SER A 180 8.70 -10.75 1.04
C SER A 180 9.22 -9.37 0.66
N ALA A 181 8.46 -8.31 0.97
CA ALA A 181 8.95 -6.96 0.78
C ALA A 181 10.17 -6.63 1.67
N CYS A 182 10.38 -7.39 2.75
CA CYS A 182 11.63 -7.36 3.52
C CYS A 182 12.81 -8.00 2.77
N ARG A 183 12.63 -8.43 1.52
CA ARG A 183 13.61 -9.20 0.74
C ARG A 183 14.10 -10.46 1.46
N THR A 184 13.30 -10.99 2.39
CA THR A 184 13.52 -12.31 2.95
C THR A 184 13.05 -13.30 1.91
N LYS A 185 13.92 -14.16 1.44
CA LYS A 185 13.55 -15.28 0.61
C LYS A 185 12.67 -16.20 1.45
N LEU A 186 11.38 -16.22 1.15
CA LEU A 186 10.41 -17.02 1.90
C LEU A 186 10.41 -18.45 1.35
N PHE A 187 10.60 -18.58 0.05
CA PHE A 187 10.49 -19.83 -0.69
C PHE A 187 11.52 -19.86 -1.81
N GLU A 188 12.76 -20.25 -1.50
CA GLU A 188 13.86 -20.26 -2.47
C GLU A 188 13.64 -21.24 -3.63
N ASN A 189 12.74 -22.22 -3.44
CA ASN A 189 12.52 -23.31 -4.38
C ASN A 189 11.23 -23.16 -5.21
N TYR A 190 10.52 -22.03 -5.10
CA TYR A 190 9.27 -21.84 -5.81
C TYR A 190 9.34 -20.64 -6.75
N ASN A 191 9.07 -20.91 -8.02
CA ASN A 191 8.90 -19.89 -9.05
C ASN A 191 7.52 -20.04 -9.67
N ILE A 192 6.75 -18.95 -9.76
CA ILE A 192 5.39 -18.99 -10.30
C ILE A 192 5.35 -19.33 -11.81
N TYR A 193 6.49 -19.19 -12.50
CA TYR A 193 6.61 -19.55 -13.91
C TYR A 193 6.91 -21.05 -14.14
N ASP A 194 7.17 -21.79 -13.06
CA ASP A 194 7.36 -23.24 -13.18
C ASP A 194 6.03 -23.91 -13.54
N PRO A 195 6.00 -24.80 -14.57
CA PRO A 195 4.77 -25.44 -15.01
C PRO A 195 4.02 -26.19 -13.90
N ASP A 196 4.74 -26.73 -12.95
CA ASP A 196 4.20 -27.52 -11.82
C ASP A 196 4.03 -26.70 -10.55
N PHE A 197 4.24 -25.38 -10.62
CA PHE A 197 4.15 -24.51 -9.43
C PHE A 197 2.89 -24.78 -8.60
N VAL A 198 1.72 -24.80 -9.26
CA VAL A 198 0.42 -24.94 -8.57
C VAL A 198 0.28 -26.30 -7.86
N SER A 199 0.89 -27.36 -8.38
CA SER A 199 0.82 -28.70 -7.78
C SER A 199 1.84 -28.89 -6.65
N LYS A 200 2.97 -28.20 -6.73
CA LYS A 200 4.06 -28.29 -5.76
C LYS A 200 3.97 -27.30 -4.62
N PHE A 201 3.27 -26.16 -4.87
CA PHE A 201 3.17 -25.10 -3.88
C PHE A 201 2.27 -25.52 -2.70
N ASN A 202 2.91 -25.98 -1.65
CA ASN A 202 2.28 -26.33 -0.38
C ASN A 202 3.04 -25.68 0.77
N PRO A 203 2.85 -24.40 1.01
CA PRO A 203 3.63 -23.68 2.02
C PRO A 203 3.09 -23.96 3.44
N ASP A 204 3.85 -24.70 4.25
CA ASP A 204 3.68 -24.67 5.71
C ASP A 204 4.44 -23.45 6.27
N ILE A 205 3.77 -22.28 6.21
CA ILE A 205 4.37 -21.02 6.63
C ILE A 205 3.93 -20.70 8.04
N LYS A 206 4.91 -20.47 8.91
CA LYS A 206 4.68 -20.03 10.29
C LYS A 206 5.14 -18.58 10.45
N PRO A 207 4.55 -17.83 11.39
CA PRO A 207 5.05 -16.53 11.78
C PRO A 207 6.54 -16.59 12.11
N LYS A 208 7.28 -15.56 11.74
CA LYS A 208 8.73 -15.48 11.95
C LYS A 208 9.11 -14.33 12.87
N ILE A 209 10.14 -14.53 13.65
CA ILE A 209 10.76 -13.44 14.42
C ILE A 209 11.48 -12.51 13.44
N CYS A 210 11.22 -11.22 13.55
CA CYS A 210 11.86 -10.21 12.72
C CYS A 210 13.35 -10.06 13.11
N ASP A 211 14.23 -10.42 12.21
CA ASP A 211 15.70 -10.33 12.33
C ASP A 211 16.30 -9.11 11.63
N LYS A 212 15.47 -8.26 11.06
CA LYS A 212 15.93 -7.14 10.22
C LYS A 212 16.66 -6.08 11.03
N ARG A 213 17.83 -5.70 10.55
CA ARG A 213 18.64 -4.61 11.12
C ARG A 213 18.04 -3.22 10.85
N ASN A 214 17.09 -3.12 9.93
CA ASN A 214 16.46 -1.90 9.48
C ASN A 214 15.00 -1.84 9.94
N THR A 215 14.51 -0.62 10.15
CA THR A 215 13.09 -0.37 10.42
C THR A 215 12.21 -0.93 9.30
N CYS A 216 11.00 -1.37 9.65
CA CYS A 216 10.02 -1.88 8.70
C CYS A 216 9.51 -0.72 7.82
N MET A 217 9.93 -0.70 6.55
CA MET A 217 9.63 0.40 5.63
C MET A 217 8.64 0.01 4.53
N CYS A 218 8.32 -1.27 4.42
CA CYS A 218 7.49 -1.76 3.34
C CYS A 218 6.02 -1.66 3.68
N GLN A 219 5.23 -1.12 2.74
CA GLN A 219 3.79 -0.93 2.93
C GLN A 219 3.03 -2.20 3.33
N PRO A 220 3.18 -3.32 2.62
CA PRO A 220 2.42 -4.53 2.96
C PRO A 220 2.75 -5.05 4.36
N GLU A 221 4.04 -5.16 4.68
CA GLU A 221 4.47 -5.78 5.94
C GLU A 221 4.26 -4.88 7.16
N SER A 222 4.25 -3.56 7.00
CA SER A 222 3.91 -2.67 8.10
C SER A 222 2.44 -2.77 8.52
N LEU A 223 1.60 -3.35 7.66
CA LEU A 223 0.17 -3.60 7.92
C LEU A 223 -0.11 -4.99 8.50
N LEU A 224 0.88 -5.87 8.58
CA LEU A 224 0.70 -7.19 9.19
C LEU A 224 0.62 -7.07 10.70
N ASP A 225 -0.17 -7.96 11.31
CA ASP A 225 -0.22 -8.09 12.76
C ASP A 225 1.16 -8.50 13.30
N LYS A 226 1.56 -7.88 14.41
CA LYS A 226 2.84 -8.12 15.06
C LYS A 226 2.64 -8.32 16.55
N VAL A 227 3.37 -9.29 17.07
CA VAL A 227 3.35 -9.65 18.48
C VAL A 227 4.74 -9.46 19.05
N LYS A 228 4.86 -8.64 20.08
CA LYS A 228 6.09 -8.52 20.85
C LYS A 228 6.17 -9.72 21.79
N ILE A 229 7.25 -10.47 21.67
CA ILE A 229 7.54 -11.68 22.46
C ILE A 229 8.66 -11.40 23.46
#